data_f31c06bc06fd30c7706651d3262a7c8b
#
_entry.id   f31c06bc06fd30c7706651d3262a7c8b
#
_cell.length_a   1.000
_cell.length_b   1.000
_cell.length_c   1.000
_cell.angle_alpha   90.00
_cell.angle_beta   90.00
_cell.angle_gamma   90.00
#
_symmetry.space_group_name_H-M   'P 1'
#
loop_
_entity.id
_entity.type
_entity.pdbx_description
1 polymer ?
#
loop_
_entity_poly.entity_id
_entity_poly.type
_entity_poly.pdbx_seq_one_letter_code
_entity_poly.pdbx_strand_id
1 'polypeptide(L)'
;RGRLRTTAVLAAVIAILCCMAAAAAALGLDQRLAEYFEATAEQEELLATAAVPMNIVKRDSGAVLRIEQVIADRYCAAVLIDFTAPEGTILDQDYYAFDRSVSATSRDGVEMDTYGIGWEVLPSSTEDETGRHAAILMTIHSLKGEFNFIGAKVKLTLDGLYRDNCLEELVVPGRWSCTFTLPETDPGRLCTVNEPIEIEGKNAVLTTLYVSPLSLTCEIKQGTDDLKETVEPIYSDDGKESIAPEVTLQNGETVGAADWLFLITKYLDKRGRYCFQMDEILDPETVSSVSAFGETFSVE
;
A
#
# COMPACT_ATOMS: atom_id res chain seq x y z
N ARG A 1 16.36 30.28 40.39
CA ARG A 1 15.41 30.80 39.34
C ARG A 1 15.57 30.11 37.95
N GLY A 2 16.72 29.46 37.64
CA GLY A 2 16.94 28.78 36.35
C GLY A 2 16.17 27.43 36.22
N ARG A 3 16.14 26.59 37.25
CA ARG A 3 15.52 25.26 37.22
C ARG A 3 14.01 25.26 36.98
N LEU A 4 13.29 26.24 37.51
CA LEU A 4 11.85 26.38 37.30
C LEU A 4 11.46 26.75 35.85
N ARG A 5 12.33 27.48 35.15
CA ARG A 5 12.12 27.80 33.72
C ARG A 5 12.35 26.61 32.82
N THR A 6 13.35 25.79 33.11
CA THR A 6 13.65 24.58 32.32
C THR A 6 12.54 23.53 32.49
N THR A 7 12.00 23.35 33.70
CA THR A 7 10.89 22.42 33.93
C THR A 7 9.60 22.90 33.25
N ALA A 8 9.33 24.21 33.25
CA ALA A 8 8.16 24.77 32.59
C ALA A 8 8.24 24.63 31.04
N VAL A 9 9.44 24.83 30.48
CA VAL A 9 9.67 24.61 29.02
C VAL A 9 9.53 23.15 28.67
N LEU A 10 10.08 22.22 29.46
CA LEU A 10 9.96 20.79 29.23
C LEU A 10 8.49 20.33 29.32
N ALA A 11 7.74 20.80 30.31
CA ALA A 11 6.32 20.54 30.46
C ALA A 11 5.49 21.10 29.29
N ALA A 12 5.83 22.27 28.78
CA ALA A 12 5.17 22.85 27.61
C ALA A 12 5.47 22.05 26.33
N VAL A 13 6.69 21.60 26.14
CA VAL A 13 7.08 20.74 25.00
C VAL A 13 6.36 19.40 25.06
N ILE A 14 6.32 18.76 26.23
CA ILE A 14 5.57 17.51 26.42
C ILE A 14 4.07 17.73 26.19
N ALA A 15 3.49 18.82 26.68
CA ALA A 15 2.09 19.15 26.45
C ALA A 15 1.79 19.39 24.95
N ILE A 16 2.70 20.07 24.24
CA ILE A 16 2.58 20.26 22.78
C ILE A 16 2.70 18.93 22.05
N LEU A 17 3.64 18.07 22.41
CA LEU A 17 3.78 16.73 21.83
C LEU A 17 2.57 15.85 22.12
N CYS A 18 2.04 15.90 23.35
CA CYS A 18 0.79 15.19 23.70
C CYS A 18 -0.43 15.77 22.97
N CYS A 19 -0.50 17.10 22.75
CA CYS A 19 -1.56 17.70 21.96
C CYS A 19 -1.43 17.38 20.46
N MET A 20 -0.21 17.27 19.97
CA MET A 20 0.03 16.84 18.56
C MET A 20 -0.27 15.36 18.38
N ALA A 21 0.10 14.49 19.32
CA ALA A 21 -0.28 13.08 19.32
C ALA A 21 -1.81 12.89 19.47
N ALA A 22 -2.46 13.67 20.32
CA ALA A 22 -3.93 13.66 20.46
C ALA A 22 -4.64 14.25 19.23
N ALA A 23 -4.03 15.22 18.53
CA ALA A 23 -4.54 15.73 17.27
C ALA A 23 -4.31 14.74 16.11
N ALA A 24 -3.20 14.01 16.11
CA ALA A 24 -2.94 12.91 15.20
C ALA A 24 -3.90 11.73 15.45
N ALA A 25 -4.20 11.42 16.71
CA ALA A 25 -5.23 10.45 17.10
C ALA A 25 -6.66 10.92 16.79
N ALA A 26 -6.91 12.23 16.76
CA ALA A 26 -8.21 12.81 16.36
C ALA A 26 -8.38 12.94 14.84
N LEU A 27 -7.27 12.82 14.08
CA LEU A 27 -7.21 12.69 12.62
C LEU A 27 -6.90 11.23 12.24
N GLY A 28 -7.20 10.29 13.12
CA GLY A 28 -6.78 8.91 13.12
C GLY A 28 -6.97 8.16 11.81
N LEU A 29 -6.42 6.99 11.77
CA LEU A 29 -6.69 6.03 10.71
C LEU A 29 -8.20 5.90 10.50
N ASP A 30 -8.64 5.93 9.26
CA ASP A 30 -10.04 5.64 8.95
C ASP A 30 -10.38 4.23 9.46
N GLN A 31 -11.45 4.12 10.22
CA GLN A 31 -11.83 2.86 10.86
C GLN A 31 -12.05 1.74 9.82
N ARG A 32 -12.51 2.07 8.61
CA ARG A 32 -12.68 1.12 7.51
C ARG A 32 -11.37 0.49 7.07
N LEU A 33 -10.26 1.25 7.11
CA LEU A 33 -8.92 0.72 6.83
C LEU A 33 -8.44 -0.19 7.98
N ALA A 34 -8.68 0.21 9.22
CA ALA A 34 -8.34 -0.62 10.37
C ALA A 34 -9.11 -1.96 10.35
N GLU A 35 -10.41 -1.90 10.05
CA GLU A 35 -11.25 -3.10 9.91
C GLU A 35 -10.83 -3.96 8.71
N TYR A 36 -10.49 -3.35 7.57
CA TYR A 36 -10.03 -4.07 6.38
C TYR A 36 -8.73 -4.83 6.61
N PHE A 37 -7.78 -4.21 7.29
CA PHE A 37 -6.51 -4.85 7.62
C PHE A 37 -6.56 -5.71 8.88
N GLU A 38 -7.73 -5.87 9.50
CA GLU A 38 -7.91 -6.56 10.78
C GLU A 38 -6.90 -6.10 11.85
N ALA A 39 -6.58 -4.80 11.82
CA ALA A 39 -5.47 -4.23 12.58
C ALA A 39 -5.71 -4.27 14.08
N THR A 40 -4.71 -4.72 14.82
CA THR A 40 -4.67 -4.58 16.29
C THR A 40 -4.48 -3.11 16.68
N ALA A 41 -4.70 -2.75 17.93
CA ALA A 41 -4.55 -1.38 18.39
C ALA A 41 -3.13 -0.81 18.16
N GLU A 42 -2.10 -1.65 18.23
CA GLU A 42 -0.71 -1.29 17.94
C GLU A 42 -0.48 -1.07 16.44
N GLN A 43 -1.09 -1.90 15.60
CA GLN A 43 -1.05 -1.76 14.15
C GLN A 43 -1.87 -0.55 13.67
N GLU A 44 -3.01 -0.22 14.32
CA GLU A 44 -3.76 1.01 14.06
C GLU A 44 -2.90 2.25 14.32
N GLU A 45 -2.12 2.28 15.39
CA GLU A 45 -1.21 3.39 15.70
C GLU A 45 -0.11 3.52 14.63
N LEU A 46 0.45 2.40 14.18
CA LEU A 46 1.44 2.36 13.12
C LEU A 46 0.87 2.89 11.79
N LEU A 47 -0.29 2.40 11.38
CA LEU A 47 -0.98 2.88 10.18
C LEU A 47 -1.36 4.36 10.27
N ALA A 48 -1.83 4.81 11.43
CA ALA A 48 -2.18 6.21 11.66
C ALA A 48 -0.98 7.15 11.47
N THR A 49 0.24 6.70 11.78
CA THR A 49 1.46 7.49 11.54
C THR A 49 1.86 7.53 10.06
N ALA A 50 1.54 6.50 9.30
CA ALA A 50 1.84 6.36 7.86
C ALA A 50 0.74 6.96 6.97
N ALA A 51 -0.48 7.11 7.50
CA ALA A 51 -1.64 7.58 6.77
C ALA A 51 -1.75 9.11 6.78
N VAL A 52 -2.08 9.70 5.64
CA VAL A 52 -2.30 11.13 5.52
C VAL A 52 -3.74 11.40 5.08
N PRO A 53 -4.54 12.16 5.88
CA PRO A 53 -5.88 12.57 5.49
C PRO A 53 -5.81 13.57 4.33
N MET A 54 -6.61 13.34 3.29
CA MET A 54 -6.59 14.14 2.06
C MET A 54 -7.77 15.10 1.95
N ASN A 55 -8.96 14.68 2.33
CA ASN A 55 -10.20 15.47 2.26
C ASN A 55 -10.44 16.13 0.86
N ILE A 56 -10.06 15.44 -0.22
CA ILE A 56 -10.21 15.93 -1.58
C ILE A 56 -11.58 15.53 -2.10
N VAL A 57 -12.43 16.51 -2.40
CA VAL A 57 -13.80 16.26 -2.87
C VAL A 57 -13.93 16.67 -4.34
N LYS A 58 -14.46 15.77 -5.16
CA LYS A 58 -14.80 16.00 -6.56
C LYS A 58 -16.26 15.64 -6.80
N ARG A 59 -16.92 16.42 -7.64
CA ARG A 59 -18.33 16.22 -8.00
C ARG A 59 -18.49 16.22 -9.49
N ASP A 60 -19.17 15.22 -10.00
CA ASP A 60 -19.56 15.14 -11.40
C ASP A 60 -20.80 14.24 -11.55
N SER A 61 -21.65 14.51 -12.51
CA SER A 61 -22.82 13.70 -12.88
C SER A 61 -23.74 13.33 -11.71
N GLY A 62 -23.84 14.22 -10.71
CA GLY A 62 -24.63 13.99 -9.49
C GLY A 62 -23.97 13.10 -8.45
N ALA A 63 -22.81 12.55 -8.75
CA ALA A 63 -22.01 11.78 -7.80
C ALA A 63 -20.95 12.63 -7.07
N VAL A 64 -20.53 12.15 -5.91
CA VAL A 64 -19.46 12.74 -5.10
C VAL A 64 -18.39 11.69 -4.88
N LEU A 65 -17.17 12.01 -5.27
CA LEU A 65 -15.98 11.23 -4.97
C LEU A 65 -15.13 12.01 -3.97
N ARG A 66 -14.76 11.35 -2.89
CA ARG A 66 -13.86 11.92 -1.87
C ARG A 66 -12.66 11.00 -1.69
N ILE A 67 -11.46 11.55 -1.76
CA ILE A 67 -10.27 10.86 -1.28
C ILE A 67 -10.13 11.22 0.19
N GLU A 68 -10.32 10.23 1.05
CA GLU A 68 -10.32 10.43 2.51
C GLU A 68 -8.90 10.34 3.05
N GLN A 69 -8.19 9.30 2.67
CA GLN A 69 -6.90 8.99 3.25
C GLN A 69 -5.99 8.30 2.23
N VAL A 70 -4.69 8.50 2.37
CA VAL A 70 -3.67 7.83 1.57
C VAL A 70 -2.58 7.30 2.50
N ILE A 71 -2.18 6.07 2.27
CA ILE A 71 -1.00 5.45 2.87
C ILE A 71 -0.04 5.12 1.74
N ALA A 72 1.25 5.28 1.94
CA ALA A 72 2.24 4.89 0.95
C ALA A 72 3.52 4.37 1.60
N ASP A 73 4.15 3.42 0.91
CA ASP A 73 5.51 3.01 1.12
C ASP A 73 6.36 3.29 -0.14
N ARG A 74 7.55 2.73 -0.25
CA ARG A 74 8.41 2.93 -1.43
C ARG A 74 7.82 2.39 -2.71
N TYR A 75 7.04 1.32 -2.65
CA TYR A 75 6.69 0.49 -3.79
C TYR A 75 5.19 0.44 -4.07
N CYS A 76 4.38 0.83 -3.10
CA CYS A 76 2.95 0.89 -3.26
C CYS A 76 2.31 2.10 -2.56
N ALA A 77 1.10 2.42 -2.98
CA ALA A 77 0.23 3.39 -2.32
C ALA A 77 -1.19 2.84 -2.25
N ALA A 78 -1.84 3.04 -1.12
CA ALA A 78 -3.24 2.73 -0.89
C ALA A 78 -4.03 4.04 -0.76
N VAL A 79 -5.11 4.17 -1.52
CA VAL A 79 -5.96 5.37 -1.58
C VAL A 79 -7.37 4.98 -1.17
N LEU A 80 -7.83 5.49 -0.04
CA LEU A 80 -9.20 5.30 0.41
C LEU A 80 -10.11 6.33 -0.28
N ILE A 81 -11.07 5.81 -1.03
CA ILE A 81 -12.06 6.57 -1.77
C ILE A 81 -13.44 6.33 -1.13
N ASP A 82 -14.09 7.41 -0.71
CA ASP A 82 -15.51 7.40 -0.36
C ASP A 82 -16.30 7.90 -1.57
N PHE A 83 -17.17 7.06 -2.09
CA PHE A 83 -17.98 7.36 -3.27
C PHE A 83 -19.46 7.39 -2.92
N THR A 84 -20.11 8.49 -3.27
CA THR A 84 -21.57 8.65 -3.15
C THR A 84 -22.18 8.73 -4.54
N ALA A 85 -23.02 7.77 -4.88
CA ALA A 85 -23.73 7.73 -6.16
C ALA A 85 -24.85 8.78 -6.25
N PRO A 86 -25.31 9.13 -7.47
CA PRO A 86 -26.47 9.98 -7.65
C PRO A 86 -27.74 9.40 -7.01
N GLU A 87 -28.72 10.26 -6.74
CA GLU A 87 -30.01 9.83 -6.20
C GLU A 87 -30.68 8.78 -7.12
N GLY A 88 -31.17 7.70 -6.51
CA GLY A 88 -31.79 6.58 -7.21
C GLY A 88 -30.83 5.50 -7.69
N THR A 89 -29.52 5.65 -7.49
CA THR A 89 -28.53 4.60 -7.76
C THR A 89 -28.19 3.85 -6.48
N ILE A 90 -28.22 2.53 -6.52
CA ILE A 90 -27.86 1.66 -5.40
C ILE A 90 -26.52 1.00 -5.70
N LEU A 91 -25.61 1.03 -4.72
CA LEU A 91 -24.30 0.39 -4.73
C LEU A 91 -24.37 -0.83 -3.80
N ASP A 92 -24.64 -2.00 -4.38
CA ASP A 92 -24.91 -3.25 -3.66
C ASP A 92 -23.97 -4.40 -4.06
N GLN A 93 -22.86 -4.08 -4.71
CA GLN A 93 -21.90 -5.08 -5.16
C GLN A 93 -20.68 -5.12 -4.27
N ASP A 94 -20.06 -6.29 -4.20
CA ASP A 94 -18.81 -6.52 -3.48
C ASP A 94 -17.59 -6.05 -4.27
N TYR A 95 -17.78 -5.62 -5.50
CA TYR A 95 -16.71 -5.13 -6.37
C TYR A 95 -17.14 -3.93 -7.20
N TYR A 96 -16.29 -2.92 -7.21
CA TYR A 96 -16.38 -1.76 -8.09
C TYR A 96 -14.98 -1.35 -8.58
N ALA A 97 -14.92 -0.88 -9.81
CA ALA A 97 -13.73 -0.32 -10.42
C ALA A 97 -14.02 0.96 -11.18
N PHE A 98 -13.01 1.79 -11.40
CA PHE A 98 -13.07 2.92 -12.30
C PHE A 98 -12.20 2.66 -13.53
N ASP A 99 -12.63 3.15 -14.71
CA ASP A 99 -11.63 3.43 -15.75
C ASP A 99 -10.72 4.56 -15.25
N ARG A 100 -9.43 4.44 -15.46
CA ARG A 100 -8.47 5.26 -14.72
C ARG A 100 -7.25 5.63 -15.53
N SER A 101 -6.72 6.80 -15.21
CA SER A 101 -5.40 7.21 -15.61
C SER A 101 -4.64 7.69 -14.37
N VAL A 102 -3.51 7.08 -14.12
CA VAL A 102 -2.60 7.46 -13.03
C VAL A 102 -1.29 7.91 -13.64
N SER A 103 -0.82 9.08 -13.25
CA SER A 103 0.54 9.49 -13.49
C SER A 103 1.15 9.97 -12.18
N ALA A 104 2.37 9.58 -11.92
CA ALA A 104 3.07 9.98 -10.71
C ALA A 104 4.50 10.37 -11.05
N THR A 105 5.00 11.37 -10.32
CA THR A 105 6.38 11.83 -10.40
C THR A 105 6.98 11.75 -9.00
N SER A 106 8.05 11.00 -8.84
CA SER A 106 8.74 10.86 -7.56
C SER A 106 9.35 12.19 -7.13
N ARG A 107 9.77 12.28 -5.86
CA ARG A 107 10.45 13.46 -5.33
C ARG A 107 11.72 13.82 -6.11
N ASP A 108 12.41 12.82 -6.67
CA ASP A 108 13.63 12.98 -7.45
C ASP A 108 13.35 13.25 -8.94
N GLY A 109 12.10 13.41 -9.33
CA GLY A 109 11.67 13.70 -10.68
C GLY A 109 11.58 12.50 -11.63
N VAL A 110 11.61 11.28 -11.09
CA VAL A 110 11.39 10.05 -11.87
C VAL A 110 9.89 9.91 -12.14
N GLU A 111 9.51 9.72 -13.39
CA GLU A 111 8.13 9.45 -13.76
C GLU A 111 7.81 7.96 -13.64
N MET A 112 6.62 7.64 -13.16
CA MET A 112 6.12 6.29 -13.10
C MET A 112 5.74 5.81 -14.51
N ASP A 113 6.50 4.84 -15.02
CA ASP A 113 6.34 4.34 -16.40
C ASP A 113 5.17 3.33 -16.50
N THR A 114 5.13 2.38 -15.58
CA THR A 114 4.12 1.30 -15.60
C THR A 114 3.62 1.04 -14.18
N TYR A 115 2.33 0.79 -14.06
CA TYR A 115 1.70 0.55 -12.75
C TYR A 115 0.65 -0.56 -12.82
N GLY A 116 0.47 -1.26 -11.70
CA GLY A 116 -0.68 -2.12 -11.42
C GLY A 116 -1.67 -1.40 -10.51
N ILE A 117 -2.94 -1.74 -10.61
CA ILE A 117 -3.99 -1.24 -9.73
C ILE A 117 -4.85 -2.40 -9.24
N GLY A 118 -5.09 -2.42 -7.93
CA GLY A 118 -6.11 -3.23 -7.29
C GLY A 118 -7.29 -2.37 -6.84
N TRP A 119 -8.45 -3.00 -6.73
CA TRP A 119 -9.68 -2.41 -6.23
C TRP A 119 -10.32 -3.34 -5.22
N GLU A 120 -10.73 -2.79 -4.08
CA GLU A 120 -11.42 -3.52 -3.02
C GLU A 120 -12.56 -2.67 -2.48
N VAL A 121 -13.74 -3.25 -2.31
CA VAL A 121 -14.85 -2.58 -1.64
C VAL A 121 -14.77 -2.90 -0.16
N LEU A 122 -14.57 -1.87 0.66
CA LEU A 122 -14.46 -2.03 2.09
C LEU A 122 -15.85 -2.16 2.73
N PRO A 123 -15.96 -2.88 3.84
CA PRO A 123 -17.19 -2.91 4.63
C PRO A 123 -17.64 -1.48 4.95
N SER A 124 -18.92 -1.21 4.80
CA SER A 124 -19.47 0.10 5.17
C SER A 124 -19.54 0.21 6.69
N SER A 125 -18.80 1.14 7.28
CA SER A 125 -18.85 1.44 8.71
C SER A 125 -20.12 2.21 9.12
N THR A 126 -20.87 2.71 8.14
CA THR A 126 -22.14 3.40 8.35
C THR A 126 -23.25 2.59 7.69
N GLU A 127 -24.29 2.28 8.45
CA GLU A 127 -25.57 1.84 7.89
C GLU A 127 -26.12 2.98 7.02
N ASP A 128 -25.65 3.05 5.76
CA ASP A 128 -26.25 3.94 4.79
C ASP A 128 -27.60 3.34 4.36
N GLU A 129 -28.66 3.79 5.01
CA GLU A 129 -30.04 3.38 4.68
C GLU A 129 -30.38 3.65 3.20
N THR A 130 -29.60 4.47 2.49
CA THR A 130 -29.84 4.82 1.09
C THR A 130 -29.17 3.86 0.11
N GLY A 131 -28.19 3.08 0.54
CA GLY A 131 -27.39 2.17 -0.30
C GLY A 131 -26.61 2.89 -1.41
N ARG A 132 -26.30 4.18 -1.24
CA ARG A 132 -25.65 5.02 -2.27
C ARG A 132 -24.17 5.22 -2.03
N HIS A 133 -23.64 4.74 -0.92
CA HIS A 133 -22.25 4.90 -0.56
C HIS A 133 -21.46 3.62 -0.76
N ALA A 134 -20.24 3.76 -1.23
CA ALA A 134 -19.24 2.71 -1.25
C ALA A 134 -17.89 3.26 -0.80
N ALA A 135 -17.25 2.56 0.13
CA ALA A 135 -15.86 2.79 0.47
C ALA A 135 -15.02 1.88 -0.41
N ILE A 136 -14.11 2.45 -1.19
CA ILE A 136 -13.30 1.72 -2.17
C ILE A 136 -11.83 1.97 -1.85
N LEU A 137 -11.09 0.90 -1.62
CA LEU A 137 -9.63 0.93 -1.51
C LEU A 137 -9.03 0.72 -2.90
N MET A 138 -8.26 1.68 -3.34
CA MET A 138 -7.47 1.59 -4.56
C MET A 138 -6.01 1.42 -4.18
N THR A 139 -5.40 0.33 -4.61
CA THR A 139 -3.96 0.11 -4.46
C THR A 139 -3.24 0.41 -5.77
N ILE A 140 -2.09 1.05 -5.69
CA ILE A 140 -1.24 1.41 -6.84
C ILE A 140 0.14 0.83 -6.58
N HIS A 141 0.64 0.05 -7.53
CA HIS A 141 1.98 -0.53 -7.46
C HIS A 141 2.82 -0.07 -8.65
N SER A 142 4.06 0.33 -8.40
CA SER A 142 5.01 0.60 -9.48
C SER A 142 5.56 -0.73 -10.03
N LEU A 143 5.30 -1.00 -11.31
CA LEU A 143 5.70 -2.25 -11.95
C LEU A 143 7.09 -2.21 -12.57
N LYS A 144 7.71 -1.03 -12.68
CA LYS A 144 9.00 -0.86 -13.33
C LYS A 144 9.84 0.21 -12.67
N GLY A 145 11.15 0.01 -12.78
CA GLY A 145 12.14 1.06 -12.53
C GLY A 145 12.36 1.38 -11.06
N GLU A 146 12.99 2.51 -10.87
CA GLU A 146 13.41 3.03 -9.55
C GLU A 146 12.37 4.00 -8.96
N PHE A 147 11.09 3.89 -9.36
CA PHE A 147 10.06 4.78 -8.87
C PHE A 147 9.83 4.56 -7.38
N ASN A 148 9.82 5.67 -6.64
CA ASN A 148 9.57 5.69 -5.20
C ASN A 148 8.31 6.53 -4.93
N PHE A 149 7.33 5.94 -4.25
CA PHE A 149 6.07 6.63 -3.92
C PHE A 149 6.23 7.64 -2.78
N ILE A 150 7.26 7.55 -1.93
CA ILE A 150 7.44 8.47 -0.81
C ILE A 150 7.59 9.91 -1.30
N GLY A 151 6.67 10.78 -0.90
CA GLY A 151 6.61 12.17 -1.32
C GLY A 151 6.32 12.39 -2.80
N ALA A 152 5.90 11.36 -3.53
CA ALA A 152 5.58 11.46 -4.94
C ALA A 152 4.32 12.30 -5.18
N LYS A 153 4.31 13.05 -6.26
CA LYS A 153 3.14 13.78 -6.72
C LYS A 153 2.33 12.91 -7.67
N VAL A 154 1.10 12.62 -7.29
CA VAL A 154 0.18 11.77 -8.06
C VAL A 154 -0.91 12.62 -8.70
N LYS A 155 -1.15 12.40 -9.98
CA LYS A 155 -2.35 12.87 -10.69
C LYS A 155 -3.21 11.65 -11.00
N LEU A 156 -4.40 11.63 -10.44
CA LEU A 156 -5.39 10.59 -10.58
C LEU A 156 -6.58 11.12 -11.35
N THR A 157 -7.01 10.38 -12.37
CA THR A 157 -8.27 10.61 -13.06
C THR A 157 -9.04 9.30 -13.08
N LEU A 158 -10.29 9.35 -12.63
CA LEU A 158 -11.22 8.24 -12.57
C LEU A 158 -12.41 8.57 -13.45
N ASP A 159 -12.68 7.70 -14.42
CA ASP A 159 -13.76 7.87 -15.41
C ASP A 159 -14.80 6.75 -15.21
N GLY A 160 -16.03 7.09 -14.91
CA GLY A 160 -17.13 6.14 -14.64
C GLY A 160 -16.86 5.18 -13.48
N LEU A 161 -17.92 4.74 -12.82
CA LEU A 161 -17.87 3.64 -11.85
C LEU A 161 -18.48 2.40 -12.50
N TYR A 162 -17.78 1.30 -12.52
CA TYR A 162 -18.17 0.01 -13.11
C TYR A 162 -18.29 -1.05 -12.03
N ARG A 163 -19.17 -2.05 -12.24
CA ARG A 163 -19.32 -3.20 -11.31
C ARG A 163 -18.47 -4.41 -11.69
N ASP A 164 -17.60 -4.27 -12.67
CA ASP A 164 -16.69 -5.31 -13.14
C ASP A 164 -15.33 -4.74 -13.50
N ASN A 165 -14.31 -5.57 -13.55
CA ASN A 165 -12.95 -5.14 -13.90
C ASN A 165 -12.69 -5.08 -15.41
N CYS A 166 -13.63 -5.57 -16.23
CA CYS A 166 -13.58 -5.46 -17.69
C CYS A 166 -14.08 -4.12 -18.18
N LEU A 167 -14.67 -3.29 -17.29
CA LEU A 167 -15.26 -1.97 -17.58
C LEU A 167 -16.39 -2.03 -18.60
N GLU A 168 -17.21 -3.08 -18.54
CA GLU A 168 -18.35 -3.29 -19.45
C GLU A 168 -19.66 -2.79 -18.84
N GLU A 169 -19.82 -2.91 -17.52
CA GLU A 169 -21.05 -2.54 -16.81
C GLU A 169 -20.92 -1.20 -16.07
N LEU A 170 -21.14 -0.11 -16.78
CA LEU A 170 -21.15 1.24 -16.21
C LEU A 170 -22.34 1.43 -15.26
N VAL A 171 -22.06 1.78 -14.00
CA VAL A 171 -23.06 2.07 -12.95
C VAL A 171 -23.29 3.57 -12.83
N VAL A 172 -22.23 4.35 -12.74
CA VAL A 172 -22.29 5.80 -12.61
C VAL A 172 -21.37 6.46 -13.64
N PRO A 173 -21.89 7.23 -14.58
CA PRO A 173 -21.06 8.04 -15.46
C PRO A 173 -20.44 9.20 -14.69
N GLY A 174 -19.29 9.68 -15.13
CA GLY A 174 -18.65 10.86 -14.55
C GLY A 174 -17.14 10.82 -14.73
N ARG A 175 -16.50 11.96 -14.41
CA ARG A 175 -15.05 12.10 -14.46
C ARG A 175 -14.56 12.91 -13.29
N TRP A 176 -13.72 12.27 -12.46
CA TRP A 176 -13.15 12.87 -11.25
C TRP A 176 -11.63 12.92 -11.39
N SER A 177 -11.06 14.11 -11.37
CA SER A 177 -9.61 14.29 -11.49
C SER A 177 -9.08 15.12 -10.33
N CYS A 178 -7.97 14.67 -9.76
CA CYS A 178 -7.28 15.35 -8.68
C CYS A 178 -5.77 15.18 -8.79
N THR A 179 -5.05 16.01 -8.05
CA THR A 179 -3.60 15.90 -7.87
C THR A 179 -3.31 16.06 -6.39
N PHE A 180 -2.47 15.19 -5.86
CA PHE A 180 -2.07 15.20 -4.45
C PHE A 180 -0.63 14.72 -4.31
N THR A 181 -0.04 14.95 -3.14
CA THR A 181 1.28 14.46 -2.79
C THR A 181 1.13 13.35 -1.76
N LEU A 182 1.84 12.26 -1.96
CA LEU A 182 1.88 11.12 -1.06
C LEU A 182 2.67 11.45 0.22
N PRO A 183 2.52 10.67 1.31
CA PRO A 183 3.29 10.84 2.53
C PRO A 183 4.80 10.99 2.27
N GLU A 184 5.45 11.87 3.02
CA GLU A 184 6.90 12.09 2.88
C GLU A 184 7.73 11.19 3.80
N THR A 185 7.10 10.55 4.77
CA THR A 185 7.75 9.62 5.69
C THR A 185 7.70 8.22 5.11
N ASP A 186 8.85 7.57 5.05
CA ASP A 186 8.96 6.16 4.69
C ASP A 186 8.63 5.31 5.93
N PRO A 187 7.53 4.54 5.92
CA PRO A 187 7.17 3.72 7.07
C PRO A 187 7.92 2.39 7.11
N GLY A 188 8.73 2.10 6.10
CA GLY A 188 9.39 0.81 5.94
C GLY A 188 10.86 0.82 6.28
N ARG A 189 11.42 -0.38 6.42
CA ARG A 189 12.82 -0.66 6.70
C ARG A 189 13.47 -1.35 5.51
N LEU A 190 14.61 -0.83 5.08
CA LEU A 190 15.41 -1.41 4.00
C LEU A 190 16.61 -2.15 4.60
N CYS A 191 16.73 -3.44 4.29
CA CYS A 191 17.82 -4.29 4.75
C CYS A 191 18.66 -4.74 3.56
N THR A 192 19.97 -4.56 3.65
CA THR A 192 20.92 -5.07 2.64
C THR A 192 21.24 -6.51 2.97
N VAL A 193 21.01 -7.43 2.03
CA VAL A 193 21.22 -8.88 2.22
C VAL A 193 22.46 -9.33 1.46
N ASN A 194 22.47 -9.26 0.12
CA ASN A 194 23.54 -9.71 -0.78
C ASN A 194 23.84 -11.23 -0.68
N GLU A 195 22.82 -12.04 -0.50
CA GLU A 195 22.94 -13.49 -0.40
C GLU A 195 22.57 -14.19 -1.72
N PRO A 196 23.28 -15.29 -2.08
CA PRO A 196 22.91 -16.08 -3.24
C PRO A 196 21.58 -16.81 -3.00
N ILE A 197 20.75 -16.84 -4.01
CA ILE A 197 19.46 -17.56 -4.02
C ILE A 197 19.30 -18.35 -5.32
N GLU A 198 18.38 -19.30 -5.30
CA GLU A 198 17.95 -20.01 -6.50
C GLU A 198 16.48 -19.73 -6.79
N ILE A 199 16.18 -19.32 -8.02
CA ILE A 199 14.82 -19.10 -8.49
C ILE A 199 14.61 -19.96 -9.73
N GLU A 200 13.69 -20.91 -9.66
CA GLU A 200 13.40 -21.85 -10.78
C GLU A 200 14.64 -22.56 -11.36
N GLY A 201 15.53 -22.98 -10.48
CA GLY A 201 16.77 -23.64 -10.87
C GLY A 201 17.86 -22.71 -11.42
N LYS A 202 17.71 -21.40 -11.27
CA LYS A 202 18.65 -20.39 -11.74
C LYS A 202 19.26 -19.60 -10.59
N ASN A 203 20.57 -19.36 -10.68
CA ASN A 203 21.29 -18.58 -9.68
C ASN A 203 20.94 -17.08 -9.78
N ALA A 204 20.63 -16.50 -8.65
CA ALA A 204 20.42 -15.07 -8.47
C ALA A 204 21.04 -14.61 -7.15
N VAL A 205 20.97 -13.32 -6.86
CA VAL A 205 21.39 -12.74 -5.58
C VAL A 205 20.25 -11.89 -5.06
N LEU A 206 19.75 -12.19 -3.86
CA LEU A 206 18.89 -11.29 -3.12
C LEU A 206 19.74 -10.13 -2.62
N THR A 207 19.53 -8.93 -3.14
CA THR A 207 20.34 -7.76 -2.81
C THR A 207 19.79 -7.00 -1.63
N THR A 208 18.47 -6.82 -1.59
CA THR A 208 17.79 -6.07 -0.53
C THR A 208 16.43 -6.67 -0.20
N LEU A 209 16.05 -6.54 1.06
CA LEU A 209 14.71 -6.72 1.56
C LEU A 209 14.18 -5.36 2.02
N TYR A 210 12.97 -5.05 1.66
CA TYR A 210 12.24 -3.90 2.18
C TYR A 210 10.96 -4.39 2.83
N VAL A 211 10.79 -4.07 4.10
CA VAL A 211 9.61 -4.42 4.89
C VAL A 211 8.89 -3.15 5.27
N SER A 212 7.60 -3.08 4.98
CA SER A 212 6.74 -1.95 5.35
C SER A 212 5.42 -2.45 5.93
N PRO A 213 4.61 -1.57 6.53
CA PRO A 213 3.26 -1.95 6.95
C PRO A 213 2.36 -2.49 5.83
N LEU A 214 2.64 -2.12 4.57
CA LEU A 214 1.81 -2.48 3.42
C LEU A 214 2.39 -3.61 2.58
N SER A 215 3.71 -3.78 2.58
CA SER A 215 4.37 -4.67 1.64
C SER A 215 5.69 -5.23 2.13
N LEU A 216 6.03 -6.41 1.63
CA LEU A 216 7.37 -6.96 1.64
C LEU A 216 7.91 -6.92 0.20
N THR A 217 9.09 -6.36 0.02
CA THR A 217 9.72 -6.31 -1.30
C THR A 217 11.11 -6.92 -1.27
N CYS A 218 11.34 -7.87 -2.18
CA CYS A 218 12.62 -8.51 -2.42
C CYS A 218 13.24 -7.96 -3.70
N GLU A 219 14.40 -7.30 -3.63
CA GLU A 219 15.15 -6.92 -4.82
C GLU A 219 16.22 -7.95 -5.14
N ILE A 220 16.22 -8.43 -6.36
CA ILE A 220 17.16 -9.44 -6.82
C ILE A 220 18.02 -8.93 -7.97
N LYS A 221 19.25 -9.44 -8.04
CA LYS A 221 20.15 -9.28 -9.17
C LYS A 221 20.38 -10.65 -9.78
N GLN A 222 20.23 -10.74 -11.09
CA GLN A 222 20.50 -11.97 -11.81
C GLN A 222 21.96 -12.36 -11.82
N GLY A 223 22.18 -13.68 -11.81
CA GLY A 223 23.42 -14.29 -12.23
C GLY A 223 23.65 -14.16 -13.76
N THR A 224 24.49 -15.01 -14.29
CA THR A 224 24.88 -14.99 -15.71
C THR A 224 23.82 -15.52 -16.67
N ASP A 225 22.78 -16.19 -16.18
CA ASP A 225 21.74 -16.83 -16.98
C ASP A 225 20.54 -15.89 -17.16
N ASP A 226 20.07 -15.78 -18.40
CA ASP A 226 18.87 -14.98 -18.71
C ASP A 226 17.62 -15.60 -18.06
N LEU A 227 17.18 -15.07 -16.93
CA LEU A 227 15.82 -15.29 -16.45
C LEU A 227 14.89 -14.62 -17.48
N LYS A 228 14.09 -15.39 -18.16
CA LYS A 228 13.09 -14.85 -19.08
C LYS A 228 12.09 -14.04 -18.30
N GLU A 229 11.58 -13.00 -18.93
CA GLU A 229 10.47 -12.18 -18.46
C GLU A 229 9.24 -13.10 -18.25
N THR A 230 9.11 -13.71 -17.10
CA THR A 230 7.93 -14.46 -16.69
C THR A 230 7.18 -13.60 -15.67
N VAL A 231 6.22 -12.86 -16.18
CA VAL A 231 5.13 -12.31 -15.37
C VAL A 231 4.08 -13.44 -15.31
N GLU A 232 4.39 -14.51 -14.60
CA GLU A 232 3.37 -15.46 -14.22
C GLU A 232 3.00 -15.17 -12.76
N PRO A 233 1.72 -14.88 -12.50
CA PRO A 233 1.27 -14.81 -11.11
C PRO A 233 1.54 -16.19 -10.48
N ILE A 234 2.09 -16.20 -9.28
CA ILE A 234 2.34 -17.44 -8.54
C ILE A 234 0.99 -17.92 -8.02
N TYR A 235 0.16 -18.41 -8.91
CA TYR A 235 -1.03 -19.18 -8.53
C TYR A 235 -0.60 -20.63 -8.41
N SER A 236 -0.53 -21.15 -7.21
CA SER A 236 -0.38 -22.59 -7.00
C SER A 236 -1.73 -23.29 -7.17
N ASP A 237 -2.22 -23.40 -8.41
CA ASP A 237 -3.41 -24.22 -8.70
C ASP A 237 -3.06 -25.71 -8.80
N ASP A 238 -1.78 -26.07 -8.69
CA ASP A 238 -1.27 -27.43 -8.91
C ASP A 238 -0.29 -27.95 -7.84
N GLY A 239 -0.31 -27.36 -6.63
CA GLY A 239 0.45 -27.88 -5.49
C GLY A 239 1.96 -27.72 -5.57
N LYS A 240 2.46 -26.79 -6.40
CA LYS A 240 3.86 -26.37 -6.37
C LYS A 240 4.10 -25.46 -5.18
N GLU A 241 5.26 -25.61 -4.54
CA GLU A 241 5.68 -24.83 -3.39
C GLU A 241 5.46 -23.33 -3.67
N SER A 242 4.64 -22.72 -2.83
CA SER A 242 4.40 -21.28 -2.87
C SER A 242 5.73 -20.55 -2.67
N ILE A 243 6.11 -19.64 -3.58
CA ILE A 243 7.23 -18.72 -3.37
C ILE A 243 6.81 -17.59 -2.42
N ALA A 244 5.60 -17.67 -1.85
CA ALA A 244 5.10 -16.70 -0.91
C ALA A 244 6.09 -16.61 0.28
N PRO A 245 6.57 -15.42 0.61
CA PRO A 245 7.45 -15.25 1.72
C PRO A 245 6.69 -15.39 3.03
N GLU A 246 7.43 -15.81 4.06
CA GLU A 246 6.99 -15.83 5.43
C GLU A 246 7.88 -14.89 6.24
N VAL A 247 7.27 -14.01 7.02
CA VAL A 247 7.95 -13.07 7.90
C VAL A 247 7.87 -13.60 9.32
N THR A 248 9.03 -13.75 9.98
CA THR A 248 9.08 -14.12 11.39
C THR A 248 9.31 -12.87 12.23
N LEU A 249 8.44 -12.67 13.21
CA LEU A 249 8.54 -11.58 14.18
C LEU A 249 9.48 -11.93 15.33
N GLN A 250 9.95 -10.94 16.09
CA GLN A 250 10.83 -11.13 17.25
C GLN A 250 10.20 -11.97 18.38
N ASN A 251 8.87 -12.00 18.46
CA ASN A 251 8.12 -12.85 19.39
C ASN A 251 8.01 -14.31 18.94
N GLY A 252 8.46 -14.64 17.72
CA GLY A 252 8.43 -15.96 17.11
C GLY A 252 7.14 -16.27 16.33
N GLU A 253 6.22 -15.33 16.24
CA GLU A 253 5.06 -15.45 15.34
C GLU A 253 5.49 -15.33 13.88
N THR A 254 4.72 -15.93 12.99
CA THR A 254 4.93 -15.86 11.54
C THR A 254 3.74 -15.26 10.85
N VAL A 255 4.01 -14.38 9.89
CA VAL A 255 3.01 -13.72 9.04
C VAL A 255 3.28 -14.10 7.60
N GLY A 256 2.30 -14.63 6.92
CA GLY A 256 2.37 -15.01 5.50
C GLY A 256 2.11 -13.81 4.58
N ALA A 257 2.44 -13.98 3.32
CA ALA A 257 1.96 -13.08 2.29
C ALA A 257 0.51 -13.42 1.93
N ALA A 258 -0.29 -12.41 1.69
CA ALA A 258 -1.65 -12.56 1.19
C ALA A 258 -1.66 -13.42 -0.08
N ASP A 259 -2.73 -14.18 -0.29
CA ASP A 259 -2.94 -14.98 -1.51
C ASP A 259 -2.91 -14.12 -2.80
N TRP A 260 -2.96 -12.80 -2.65
CA TRP A 260 -2.90 -11.81 -3.71
C TRP A 260 -1.48 -11.32 -3.91
N LEU A 261 -0.75 -12.02 -4.74
CA LEU A 261 0.58 -11.61 -5.13
C LEU A 261 0.52 -10.69 -6.34
N PHE A 262 1.00 -9.46 -6.19
CA PHE A 262 1.46 -8.68 -7.33
C PHE A 262 2.94 -8.95 -7.55
N LEU A 263 3.22 -9.97 -8.35
CA LEU A 263 4.57 -10.20 -8.81
C LEU A 263 4.91 -9.12 -9.84
N ILE A 264 5.85 -8.28 -9.46
CA ILE A 264 6.40 -7.30 -10.36
C ILE A 264 7.81 -7.71 -10.68
N THR A 265 7.97 -8.42 -11.78
CA THR A 265 9.27 -8.62 -12.37
C THR A 265 9.36 -7.86 -13.67
N LYS A 266 10.16 -6.82 -13.71
CA LYS A 266 10.75 -6.40 -14.96
C LYS A 266 12.22 -6.13 -14.79
N TYR A 267 12.98 -6.93 -15.51
CA TYR A 267 14.42 -6.87 -15.57
C TYR A 267 14.82 -5.72 -16.48
N LEU A 268 15.07 -4.55 -15.89
CA LEU A 268 15.94 -3.57 -16.49
C LEU A 268 17.32 -3.79 -15.87
N ASP A 269 18.34 -3.97 -16.68
CA ASP A 269 19.75 -4.11 -16.28
C ASP A 269 20.06 -5.28 -15.33
N LYS A 270 19.41 -6.45 -15.52
CA LYS A 270 19.63 -7.65 -14.70
C LYS A 270 19.19 -7.52 -13.24
N ARG A 271 18.26 -6.64 -12.95
CA ARG A 271 17.62 -6.51 -11.64
C ARG A 271 16.15 -6.89 -11.73
N GLY A 272 15.64 -7.55 -10.72
CA GLY A 272 14.24 -7.90 -10.57
C GLY A 272 13.74 -7.47 -9.19
N ARG A 273 12.42 -7.36 -9.07
CA ARG A 273 11.75 -7.04 -7.81
C ARG A 273 10.53 -7.92 -7.66
N TYR A 274 10.37 -8.47 -6.47
CA TYR A 274 9.16 -9.16 -6.04
C TYR A 274 8.54 -8.33 -4.93
N CYS A 275 7.32 -7.88 -5.13
CA CYS A 275 6.56 -7.13 -4.13
C CYS A 275 5.37 -7.97 -3.69
N PHE A 276 5.25 -8.20 -2.41
CA PHE A 276 4.20 -9.00 -1.80
C PHE A 276 3.36 -8.10 -0.91
N GLN A 277 2.05 -8.18 -1.04
CA GLN A 277 1.16 -7.64 -0.04
C GLN A 277 1.09 -8.67 1.09
N MET A 278 1.15 -8.20 2.33
CA MET A 278 1.06 -9.08 3.49
C MET A 278 -0.40 -9.21 3.93
N ASP A 279 -0.75 -10.37 4.52
CA ASP A 279 -2.09 -10.63 5.07
C ASP A 279 -2.42 -9.70 6.24
N GLU A 280 -1.38 -9.29 6.96
CA GLU A 280 -1.50 -8.43 8.14
C GLU A 280 -0.58 -7.22 8.01
N ILE A 281 -0.92 -6.18 8.74
CA ILE A 281 -0.04 -5.01 8.87
C ILE A 281 1.22 -5.41 9.65
N LEU A 282 2.37 -5.21 9.02
CA LEU A 282 3.67 -5.47 9.64
C LEU A 282 4.22 -4.22 10.34
N ASP A 283 4.70 -4.40 11.56
CA ASP A 283 5.63 -3.44 12.15
C ASP A 283 7.07 -3.82 11.74
N PRO A 284 7.72 -3.04 10.86
CA PRO A 284 9.06 -3.35 10.37
C PRO A 284 10.11 -3.48 11.47
N GLU A 285 9.90 -2.84 12.63
CA GLU A 285 10.81 -2.88 13.76
C GLU A 285 10.71 -4.21 14.55
N THR A 286 9.62 -4.95 14.39
CA THR A 286 9.41 -6.24 15.06
C THR A 286 9.86 -7.43 14.21
N VAL A 287 10.20 -7.22 12.96
CA VAL A 287 10.62 -8.31 12.06
C VAL A 287 12.04 -8.77 12.41
N SER A 288 12.22 -10.07 12.63
CA SER A 288 13.49 -10.71 12.89
C SER A 288 14.10 -11.38 11.67
N SER A 289 13.28 -12.02 10.84
CA SER A 289 13.73 -12.67 9.61
C SER A 289 12.62 -12.78 8.56
N VAL A 290 13.03 -12.99 7.32
CA VAL A 290 12.17 -13.27 6.19
C VAL A 290 12.61 -14.57 5.54
N SER A 291 11.71 -15.53 5.38
CA SER A 291 11.90 -16.75 4.60
C SER A 291 11.34 -16.55 3.21
N ALA A 292 12.18 -16.62 2.18
CA ALA A 292 11.79 -16.45 0.79
C ALA A 292 12.77 -17.24 -0.10
N PHE A 293 12.31 -17.71 -1.25
CA PHE A 293 13.12 -18.45 -2.21
C PHE A 293 13.83 -19.70 -1.64
N GLY A 294 13.21 -20.35 -0.62
CA GLY A 294 13.77 -21.52 0.06
C GLY A 294 14.85 -21.23 1.10
N GLU A 295 15.19 -19.97 1.35
CA GLU A 295 16.20 -19.51 2.30
C GLU A 295 15.60 -18.57 3.35
N THR A 296 16.27 -18.42 4.49
CA THR A 296 15.86 -17.50 5.57
C THR A 296 16.90 -16.41 5.76
N PHE A 297 16.48 -15.17 5.72
CA PHE A 297 17.32 -13.98 5.79
C PHE A 297 17.03 -13.23 7.09
N SER A 298 18.06 -12.89 7.85
CA SER A 298 17.93 -12.05 9.03
C SER A 298 17.70 -10.61 8.64
N VAL A 299 16.79 -9.94 9.35
CA VAL A 299 16.47 -8.52 9.20
C VAL A 299 17.03 -7.79 10.40
N GLU A 300 18.34 -7.42 10.32
CA GLU A 300 19.04 -6.66 11.38
C GLU A 300 19.21 -5.17 11.04
#